data_b74d8db91f0115203099541867dfd5f4
#
_entry.id   b74d8db91f0115203099541867dfd5f4
#
_cell.length_a   1.000
_cell.length_b   1.000
_cell.length_c   1.000
_cell.angle_alpha   90.00
_cell.angle_beta   90.00
_cell.angle_gamma   90.00
#
_symmetry.space_group_name_H-M   'P 1'
#
loop_
_entity.id
_entity.type
_entity.pdbx_description
1 polymer ?
#
loop_
_entity_poly.entity_id
_entity_poly.type
_entity_poly.pdbx_seq_one_letter_code
_entity_poly.pdbx_strand_id
1 'polypeptide(L)'
;MPWQKVETMNLKLQLVTDRLSRIYSKKDLADKYKLSRKTVHKWISRYDTLGVDGLKDQSRRPHHNAKQFSDEIVQLAISEKLKNIKRGPRKVRAQLMRANPKLRVPASSTMGLWFKKESLVRARPKTRWVAAYSKSLTVCTKPNQVWCVDYKGYFKMQNRKICYPLTVTDNFSRYLLGCKALPSALFRPTQKLLRELFLEFGVPEVLRSDNGTPFASSSIGGLSQLMVWLIEHGIVPERIQKGRPDQNGRPERMHKTLKLEALETVSKNLFFQQRVFDYFRFDYNQDRPHQALADRVPQEVYQHSAREFKDSVRAPFYDFDQEVRQVHLRGEFKFKGKLFFLSRLLSGKPIALRQINDQYWQIDFYFYTVALLDSYNNIIINQQKV
;
A
#
# COMPACT_ATOMS: atom_id res chain seq x y z
N MET A 1 -7.38 -47.22 26.52
CA MET A 1 -6.80 -47.90 25.35
C MET A 1 -6.89 -46.96 24.17
N PRO A 2 -5.81 -46.61 23.47
CA PRO A 2 -5.89 -45.77 22.30
C PRO A 2 -6.60 -46.50 21.17
N TRP A 3 -7.57 -45.86 20.54
CA TRP A 3 -8.31 -46.37 19.42
C TRP A 3 -7.35 -46.59 18.25
N GLN A 4 -7.13 -47.84 17.82
CA GLN A 4 -6.39 -48.12 16.59
C GLN A 4 -7.21 -47.57 15.42
N LYS A 5 -6.65 -46.60 14.68
CA LYS A 5 -7.18 -46.21 13.37
C LYS A 5 -6.96 -47.36 12.40
N VAL A 6 -7.98 -48.17 12.21
CA VAL A 6 -7.95 -49.22 11.17
C VAL A 6 -8.00 -48.49 9.82
N GLU A 7 -6.96 -48.65 9.01
CA GLU A 7 -6.96 -48.07 7.65
C GLU A 7 -8.09 -48.70 6.83
N THR A 8 -8.79 -47.83 6.08
CA THR A 8 -9.94 -48.24 5.23
C THR A 8 -9.58 -49.34 4.24
N MET A 9 -8.32 -49.44 3.84
CA MET A 9 -7.81 -50.52 2.97
C MET A 9 -7.81 -51.85 3.67
N ASN A 10 -7.41 -51.95 4.96
CA ASN A 10 -7.43 -53.17 5.74
C ASN A 10 -8.85 -53.70 5.95
N LEU A 11 -9.83 -52.81 6.16
CA LEU A 11 -11.24 -53.21 6.26
C LEU A 11 -11.79 -53.78 4.95
N LYS A 12 -11.39 -53.20 3.80
CA LYS A 12 -11.78 -53.75 2.48
C LYS A 12 -11.16 -55.12 2.22
N LEU A 13 -9.88 -55.32 2.62
CA LEU A 13 -9.22 -56.62 2.53
C LEU A 13 -9.89 -57.67 3.43
N GLN A 14 -10.20 -57.33 4.69
CA GLN A 14 -10.91 -58.24 5.60
C GLN A 14 -12.28 -58.66 5.06
N LEU A 15 -13.05 -57.71 4.52
CA LEU A 15 -14.34 -57.97 3.89
C LEU A 15 -14.22 -59.00 2.75
N VAL A 16 -13.18 -58.86 1.92
CA VAL A 16 -12.93 -59.79 0.81
C VAL A 16 -12.45 -61.13 1.33
N THR A 17 -11.55 -61.16 2.32
CA THR A 17 -11.09 -62.41 2.95
C THR A 17 -12.22 -63.18 3.60
N ASP A 18 -13.12 -62.49 4.32
CA ASP A 18 -14.32 -63.11 4.89
C ASP A 18 -15.27 -63.68 3.80
N ARG A 19 -15.33 -63.05 2.64
CA ARG A 19 -16.10 -63.58 1.49
C ARG A 19 -15.44 -64.84 0.92
N LEU A 20 -14.13 -64.83 0.78
CA LEU A 20 -13.38 -65.97 0.23
C LEU A 20 -13.41 -67.21 1.15
N SER A 21 -13.58 -67.04 2.46
CA SER A 21 -13.77 -68.14 3.40
C SER A 21 -15.05 -68.94 3.19
N ARG A 22 -15.99 -68.45 2.36
CA ARG A 22 -17.35 -68.99 2.03
C ARG A 22 -18.28 -69.15 3.25
N ILE A 23 -17.89 -68.68 4.43
CA ILE A 23 -18.67 -68.74 5.67
C ILE A 23 -19.78 -67.71 5.68
N TYR A 24 -19.56 -66.55 5.09
CA TYR A 24 -20.47 -65.40 5.15
C TYR A 24 -21.18 -65.16 3.79
N SER A 25 -22.49 -65.00 3.82
CA SER A 25 -23.23 -64.49 2.67
C SER A 25 -22.99 -62.98 2.46
N LYS A 26 -23.31 -62.45 1.28
CA LYS A 26 -23.22 -60.99 1.01
C LYS A 26 -24.10 -60.15 1.95
N LYS A 27 -25.20 -60.76 2.50
CA LYS A 27 -26.06 -60.11 3.48
C LYS A 27 -25.36 -60.02 4.83
N ASP A 28 -24.78 -61.14 5.29
CA ASP A 28 -24.08 -61.21 6.58
C ASP A 28 -22.88 -60.28 6.61
N LEU A 29 -22.15 -60.13 5.50
CA LEU A 29 -21.07 -59.15 5.34
C LEU A 29 -21.56 -57.69 5.40
N ALA A 30 -22.72 -57.42 4.80
CA ALA A 30 -23.31 -56.08 4.88
C ALA A 30 -23.65 -55.69 6.33
N ASP A 31 -24.23 -56.64 7.06
CA ASP A 31 -24.61 -56.47 8.47
C ASP A 31 -23.35 -56.38 9.38
N LYS A 32 -22.35 -57.26 9.17
CA LYS A 32 -21.10 -57.33 9.94
C LYS A 32 -20.28 -56.06 9.82
N TYR A 33 -20.14 -55.51 8.59
CA TYR A 33 -19.34 -54.32 8.31
C TYR A 33 -20.15 -53.01 8.33
N LYS A 34 -21.46 -53.11 8.63
CA LYS A 34 -22.43 -51.98 8.61
C LYS A 34 -22.40 -51.22 7.28
N LEU A 35 -22.35 -51.95 6.18
CA LEU A 35 -22.31 -51.43 4.82
C LEU A 35 -23.61 -51.81 4.06
N SER A 36 -23.94 -51.03 2.98
CA SER A 36 -25.00 -51.44 2.11
C SER A 36 -24.60 -52.68 1.30
N ARG A 37 -25.55 -53.58 0.98
CA ARG A 37 -25.32 -54.75 0.09
C ARG A 37 -24.67 -54.34 -1.24
N LYS A 38 -25.05 -53.15 -1.77
CA LYS A 38 -24.49 -52.60 -3.00
C LYS A 38 -23.00 -52.27 -2.84
N THR A 39 -22.57 -51.77 -1.68
CA THR A 39 -21.15 -51.48 -1.36
C THR A 39 -20.36 -52.75 -1.24
N VAL A 40 -20.88 -53.77 -0.55
CA VAL A 40 -20.25 -55.10 -0.43
C VAL A 40 -20.08 -55.73 -1.80
N HIS A 41 -21.11 -55.75 -2.61
CA HIS A 41 -21.03 -56.29 -3.98
C HIS A 41 -20.01 -55.54 -4.84
N LYS A 42 -19.97 -54.21 -4.76
CA LYS A 42 -18.97 -53.38 -5.46
C LYS A 42 -17.53 -53.78 -5.12
N TRP A 43 -17.19 -53.95 -3.85
CA TRP A 43 -15.81 -54.27 -3.45
C TRP A 43 -15.43 -55.68 -3.82
N ILE A 44 -16.35 -56.66 -3.67
CA ILE A 44 -16.13 -58.05 -4.10
C ILE A 44 -15.92 -58.11 -5.62
N SER A 45 -16.79 -57.53 -6.41
CA SER A 45 -16.70 -57.53 -7.89
C SER A 45 -15.40 -56.85 -8.37
N ARG A 46 -14.95 -55.77 -7.71
CA ARG A 46 -13.70 -55.11 -8.06
C ARG A 46 -12.47 -55.97 -7.71
N TYR A 47 -12.55 -56.74 -6.61
CA TYR A 47 -11.50 -57.67 -6.26
C TYR A 47 -11.46 -58.86 -7.23
N ASP A 48 -12.61 -59.39 -7.61
CA ASP A 48 -12.70 -60.47 -8.57
C ASP A 48 -12.11 -60.12 -9.94
N THR A 49 -12.23 -58.83 -10.33
CA THR A 49 -11.74 -58.35 -11.64
C THR A 49 -10.29 -57.88 -11.62
N LEU A 50 -9.85 -57.21 -10.56
CA LEU A 50 -8.57 -56.47 -10.51
C LEU A 50 -7.68 -56.89 -9.33
N GLY A 51 -8.08 -57.90 -8.57
CA GLY A 51 -7.36 -58.32 -7.36
C GLY A 51 -7.30 -57.21 -6.30
N VAL A 52 -6.21 -57.18 -5.54
CA VAL A 52 -6.00 -56.21 -4.47
C VAL A 52 -6.00 -54.77 -4.96
N ASP A 53 -5.56 -54.54 -6.19
CA ASP A 53 -5.58 -53.20 -6.78
C ASP A 53 -6.99 -52.63 -7.02
N GLY A 54 -7.99 -53.50 -7.20
CA GLY A 54 -9.40 -53.12 -7.29
C GLY A 54 -9.98 -52.53 -6.01
N LEU A 55 -9.34 -52.73 -4.85
CA LEU A 55 -9.73 -52.19 -3.56
C LEU A 55 -9.22 -50.76 -3.33
N LYS A 56 -8.30 -50.26 -4.16
CA LYS A 56 -7.86 -48.88 -4.15
C LYS A 56 -8.99 -47.92 -4.58
N ASP A 57 -9.04 -46.74 -3.97
CA ASP A 57 -10.01 -45.75 -4.36
C ASP A 57 -9.67 -45.18 -5.73
N GLN A 58 -10.61 -45.24 -6.66
CA GLN A 58 -10.46 -44.67 -7.99
C GLN A 58 -10.69 -43.17 -7.95
N SER A 59 -9.97 -42.43 -8.79
CA SER A 59 -10.17 -41.03 -8.97
C SER A 59 -11.62 -40.73 -9.37
N ARG A 60 -12.26 -39.76 -8.69
CA ARG A 60 -13.59 -39.27 -9.03
C ARG A 60 -13.53 -38.10 -10.02
N ARG A 61 -12.35 -37.81 -10.55
CA ARG A 61 -12.21 -36.74 -11.55
C ARG A 61 -12.97 -37.09 -12.82
N PRO A 62 -13.75 -36.15 -13.39
CA PRO A 62 -14.35 -36.34 -14.73
C PRO A 62 -13.25 -36.61 -15.76
N HIS A 63 -13.46 -37.55 -16.65
CA HIS A 63 -12.52 -37.86 -17.73
C HIS A 63 -12.43 -36.70 -18.75
N HIS A 64 -13.50 -35.94 -18.91
CA HIS A 64 -13.54 -34.73 -19.74
C HIS A 64 -13.88 -33.53 -18.88
N ASN A 65 -13.03 -32.50 -18.93
CA ASN A 65 -13.27 -31.24 -18.24
C ASN A 65 -13.61 -30.18 -19.28
N ALA A 66 -14.90 -29.90 -19.45
CA ALA A 66 -15.42 -28.90 -20.39
C ALA A 66 -14.89 -27.44 -20.09
N LYS A 67 -14.24 -27.24 -18.97
CA LYS A 67 -13.62 -25.95 -18.57
C LYS A 67 -12.13 -25.91 -18.83
N GLN A 68 -11.56 -26.85 -19.59
CA GLN A 68 -10.14 -26.84 -19.93
C GLN A 68 -9.86 -25.70 -20.95
N PHE A 69 -8.87 -24.90 -20.67
CA PHE A 69 -8.38 -23.88 -21.60
C PHE A 69 -7.34 -24.51 -22.53
N SER A 70 -7.25 -24.01 -23.78
CA SER A 70 -6.24 -24.48 -24.73
C SER A 70 -4.83 -24.18 -24.22
N ASP A 71 -3.87 -24.99 -24.65
CA ASP A 71 -2.46 -24.81 -24.29
C ASP A 71 -1.91 -23.45 -24.74
N GLU A 72 -2.43 -22.89 -25.82
CA GLU A 72 -2.10 -21.53 -26.30
C GLU A 72 -2.42 -20.46 -25.23
N ILE A 73 -3.60 -20.53 -24.59
CA ILE A 73 -3.99 -19.58 -23.53
C ILE A 73 -3.12 -19.78 -22.29
N VAL A 74 -2.76 -21.03 -21.97
CA VAL A 74 -1.84 -21.31 -20.86
C VAL A 74 -0.47 -20.69 -21.13
N GLN A 75 0.10 -20.90 -22.32
CA GLN A 75 1.38 -20.35 -22.71
C GLN A 75 1.35 -18.81 -22.77
N LEU A 76 0.29 -18.22 -23.27
CA LEU A 76 0.09 -16.77 -23.24
C LEU A 76 0.08 -16.22 -21.82
N ALA A 77 -0.58 -16.90 -20.88
CA ALA A 77 -0.60 -16.51 -19.49
C ALA A 77 0.78 -16.63 -18.82
N ILE A 78 1.53 -17.68 -19.15
CA ILE A 78 2.89 -17.90 -18.64
C ILE A 78 3.84 -16.86 -19.23
N SER A 79 3.80 -16.58 -20.53
CA SER A 79 4.65 -15.57 -21.17
C SER A 79 4.41 -14.17 -20.59
N GLU A 80 3.14 -13.80 -20.38
CA GLU A 80 2.81 -12.52 -19.72
C GLU A 80 3.31 -12.47 -18.27
N LYS A 81 3.24 -13.60 -17.54
CA LYS A 81 3.81 -13.71 -16.20
C LYS A 81 5.32 -13.56 -16.18
N LEU A 82 6.03 -14.07 -17.19
CA LEU A 82 7.49 -13.99 -17.31
C LEU A 82 7.99 -12.58 -17.62
N LYS A 83 7.22 -11.73 -18.30
CA LYS A 83 7.55 -10.31 -18.51
C LYS A 83 7.75 -9.58 -17.17
N ASN A 84 6.95 -9.92 -16.15
CA ASN A 84 7.14 -9.43 -14.78
C ASN A 84 6.75 -10.50 -13.76
N ILE A 85 7.73 -11.29 -13.36
CA ILE A 85 7.58 -12.43 -12.43
C ILE A 85 6.98 -12.02 -11.06
N LYS A 86 7.09 -10.73 -10.68
CA LYS A 86 6.61 -10.20 -9.40
C LYS A 86 5.12 -9.87 -9.40
N ARG A 87 4.47 -9.84 -10.57
CA ARG A 87 3.02 -9.61 -10.69
C ARG A 87 2.22 -10.86 -10.33
N GLY A 88 1.21 -10.69 -9.48
CA GLY A 88 0.30 -11.79 -9.08
C GLY A 88 -0.69 -12.14 -10.20
N PRO A 89 -1.36 -13.34 -10.10
CA PRO A 89 -2.27 -13.83 -11.15
C PRO A 89 -3.38 -12.85 -11.53
N ARG A 90 -3.91 -12.08 -10.59
CA ARG A 90 -4.95 -11.08 -10.84
C ARG A 90 -4.46 -9.96 -11.76
N LYS A 91 -3.21 -9.48 -11.56
CA LYS A 91 -2.63 -8.42 -12.39
C LYS A 91 -2.32 -8.91 -13.79
N VAL A 92 -1.76 -10.12 -13.91
CA VAL A 92 -1.52 -10.77 -15.22
C VAL A 92 -2.84 -10.95 -15.98
N ARG A 93 -3.91 -11.39 -15.28
CA ARG A 93 -5.24 -11.50 -15.89
C ARG A 93 -5.73 -10.15 -16.43
N ALA A 94 -5.66 -9.10 -15.63
CA ALA A 94 -6.09 -7.77 -16.03
C ALA A 94 -5.33 -7.26 -17.27
N GLN A 95 -4.00 -7.50 -17.33
CA GLN A 95 -3.18 -7.14 -18.48
C GLN A 95 -3.57 -7.92 -19.75
N LEU A 96 -3.79 -9.24 -19.62
CA LEU A 96 -4.26 -10.04 -20.75
C LEU A 96 -5.61 -9.58 -21.28
N MET A 97 -6.53 -9.22 -20.40
CA MET A 97 -7.85 -8.69 -20.81
C MET A 97 -7.72 -7.33 -21.52
N ARG A 98 -6.78 -6.48 -21.10
CA ARG A 98 -6.52 -5.19 -21.79
C ARG A 98 -5.88 -5.39 -23.17
N ALA A 99 -4.88 -6.29 -23.24
CA ALA A 99 -4.17 -6.58 -24.50
C ALA A 99 -5.06 -7.33 -25.50
N ASN A 100 -5.98 -8.14 -25.02
CA ASN A 100 -6.82 -9.01 -25.85
C ASN A 100 -8.29 -8.95 -25.37
N PRO A 101 -9.06 -7.88 -25.68
CA PRO A 101 -10.42 -7.69 -25.15
C PRO A 101 -11.40 -8.78 -25.54
N LYS A 102 -11.18 -9.46 -26.70
CA LYS A 102 -12.03 -10.54 -27.21
C LYS A 102 -11.67 -11.93 -26.67
N LEU A 103 -10.54 -12.06 -25.98
CA LEU A 103 -10.05 -13.33 -25.47
C LEU A 103 -10.80 -13.74 -24.18
N ARG A 104 -11.26 -14.99 -24.12
CA ARG A 104 -11.80 -15.57 -22.89
C ARG A 104 -10.64 -15.87 -21.92
N VAL A 105 -10.27 -14.87 -21.09
CA VAL A 105 -9.18 -15.01 -20.12
C VAL A 105 -9.63 -15.81 -18.90
N PRO A 106 -8.85 -16.81 -18.44
CA PRO A 106 -9.17 -17.63 -17.28
C PRO A 106 -9.31 -16.84 -15.97
N ALA A 107 -9.98 -17.41 -14.98
CA ALA A 107 -10.04 -16.84 -13.65
C ALA A 107 -8.63 -16.75 -13.03
N SER A 108 -8.40 -15.73 -12.21
CA SER A 108 -7.10 -15.53 -11.56
C SER A 108 -6.69 -16.68 -10.64
N SER A 109 -7.65 -17.43 -10.07
CA SER A 109 -7.40 -18.66 -9.32
C SER A 109 -6.81 -19.77 -10.19
N THR A 110 -7.38 -19.99 -11.38
CA THR A 110 -6.88 -20.96 -12.37
C THR A 110 -5.46 -20.62 -12.81
N MET A 111 -5.22 -19.37 -13.19
CA MET A 111 -3.88 -18.89 -13.56
C MET A 111 -2.90 -19.03 -12.38
N GLY A 112 -3.35 -18.81 -11.14
CA GLY A 112 -2.56 -19.02 -9.94
C GLY A 112 -2.11 -20.47 -9.74
N LEU A 113 -2.94 -21.44 -10.10
CA LEU A 113 -2.58 -22.86 -10.08
C LEU A 113 -1.52 -23.18 -11.16
N TRP A 114 -1.67 -22.63 -12.37
CA TRP A 114 -0.66 -22.78 -13.43
C TRP A 114 0.68 -22.20 -13.03
N PHE A 115 0.69 -20.96 -12.51
CA PHE A 115 1.93 -20.33 -12.04
C PHE A 115 2.58 -21.06 -10.87
N LYS A 116 1.78 -21.71 -10.02
CA LYS A 116 2.31 -22.56 -8.94
C LYS A 116 2.94 -23.83 -9.51
N LYS A 117 2.32 -24.47 -10.50
CA LYS A 117 2.83 -25.66 -11.19
C LYS A 117 4.19 -25.38 -11.84
N GLU A 118 4.32 -24.20 -12.48
CA GLU A 118 5.54 -23.73 -13.12
C GLU A 118 6.53 -23.06 -12.14
N SER A 119 6.34 -23.22 -10.82
CA SER A 119 7.22 -22.64 -9.78
C SER A 119 7.40 -21.11 -9.86
N LEU A 120 6.47 -20.39 -10.51
CA LEU A 120 6.50 -18.93 -10.69
C LEU A 120 5.86 -18.16 -9.51
N VAL A 121 5.57 -18.83 -8.39
CA VAL A 121 4.93 -18.22 -7.21
C VAL A 121 5.81 -18.42 -5.99
N ARG A 122 6.23 -17.30 -5.36
CA ARG A 122 6.94 -17.35 -4.06
C ARG A 122 5.95 -17.49 -2.90
N ALA A 123 6.28 -18.30 -1.89
CA ALA A 123 5.51 -18.41 -0.66
C ALA A 123 5.47 -17.06 0.07
N ARG A 124 4.29 -16.69 0.60
CA ARG A 124 4.13 -15.46 1.38
C ARG A 124 4.21 -15.77 2.88
N PRO A 125 5.01 -15.03 3.66
CA PRO A 125 4.94 -15.12 5.12
C PRO A 125 3.56 -14.66 5.62
N LYS A 126 3.06 -15.30 6.68
CA LYS A 126 1.83 -14.89 7.35
C LYS A 126 2.09 -13.58 8.11
N THR A 127 1.31 -12.53 7.80
CA THR A 127 1.34 -11.26 8.53
C THR A 127 0.29 -11.25 9.65
N ARG A 128 0.65 -10.73 10.83
CA ARG A 128 -0.32 -10.49 11.91
C ARG A 128 -1.17 -9.27 11.58
N TRP A 129 -2.47 -9.39 11.83
CA TRP A 129 -3.40 -8.27 11.74
C TRP A 129 -3.40 -7.50 13.07
N VAL A 130 -3.35 -6.16 13.01
CA VAL A 130 -3.43 -5.28 14.18
C VAL A 130 -4.63 -4.36 13.98
N ALA A 131 -5.50 -4.28 14.99
CA ALA A 131 -6.68 -3.41 14.97
C ALA A 131 -6.27 -1.92 14.95
N ALA A 132 -6.98 -1.11 14.14
CA ALA A 132 -6.70 0.29 13.95
C ALA A 132 -7.60 1.14 14.85
N TYR A 133 -6.99 1.93 15.76
CA TYR A 133 -7.66 3.03 16.47
C TYR A 133 -6.95 4.33 16.06
N SER A 134 -7.66 5.32 15.49
CA SER A 134 -6.98 6.48 14.89
C SER A 134 -7.77 7.77 14.88
N LYS A 135 -7.03 8.89 14.98
CA LYS A 135 -7.49 10.22 14.60
C LYS A 135 -7.80 10.23 13.09
N SER A 136 -8.90 10.87 12.72
CA SER A 136 -9.33 10.97 11.33
C SER A 136 -8.33 11.79 10.50
N LEU A 137 -7.79 11.20 9.44
CA LEU A 137 -7.05 11.91 8.39
C LEU A 137 -8.02 12.41 7.32
N THR A 138 -7.57 13.39 6.52
CA THR A 138 -8.35 13.91 5.39
C THR A 138 -8.78 12.77 4.48
N VAL A 139 -10.09 12.61 4.29
CA VAL A 139 -10.66 11.61 3.37
C VAL A 139 -10.40 12.08 1.95
N CYS A 140 -9.82 11.19 1.14
CA CYS A 140 -9.47 11.51 -0.24
C CYS A 140 -10.54 10.95 -1.19
N THR A 141 -11.26 11.85 -1.86
CA THR A 141 -12.40 11.53 -2.75
C THR A 141 -12.14 11.83 -4.23
N LYS A 142 -11.11 12.63 -4.54
CA LYS A 142 -10.76 13.06 -5.90
C LYS A 142 -9.23 13.15 -6.08
N PRO A 143 -8.71 13.13 -7.33
CA PRO A 143 -7.30 13.37 -7.61
C PRO A 143 -6.84 14.73 -7.06
N ASN A 144 -5.58 14.82 -6.67
CA ASN A 144 -4.90 16.02 -6.13
C ASN A 144 -5.50 16.59 -4.83
N GLN A 145 -6.44 15.91 -4.20
CA GLN A 145 -6.90 16.32 -2.89
C GLN A 145 -5.83 16.04 -1.83
N VAL A 146 -5.24 14.86 -1.85
CA VAL A 146 -4.17 14.48 -0.92
C VAL A 146 -3.02 13.85 -1.68
N TRP A 147 -1.85 14.47 -1.66
CA TRP A 147 -0.62 13.81 -2.06
C TRP A 147 0.09 13.23 -0.84
N CYS A 148 0.65 12.05 -0.99
CA CYS A 148 1.48 11.43 0.04
C CYS A 148 2.95 11.51 -0.40
N VAL A 149 3.80 12.07 0.47
CA VAL A 149 5.25 12.14 0.28
C VAL A 149 5.95 11.30 1.33
N ASP A 150 6.92 10.48 0.91
CA ASP A 150 7.60 9.58 1.83
C ASP A 150 9.00 9.20 1.32
N TYR A 151 9.96 9.12 2.24
CA TYR A 151 11.28 8.56 1.99
C TYR A 151 11.28 7.05 2.19
N LYS A 152 11.75 6.29 1.20
CA LYS A 152 11.90 4.83 1.34
C LYS A 152 13.04 4.42 2.30
N GLY A 153 13.53 5.33 3.08
CA GLY A 153 14.76 5.16 3.84
C GLY A 153 15.97 5.46 2.95
N TYR A 154 17.07 4.74 3.15
CA TYR A 154 18.28 4.94 2.33
C TYR A 154 18.95 3.61 2.01
N PHE A 155 19.81 3.62 0.99
CA PHE A 155 20.69 2.50 0.64
C PHE A 155 22.01 3.01 0.04
N LYS A 156 23.03 2.16 0.09
CA LYS A 156 24.32 2.44 -0.56
C LYS A 156 24.31 1.93 -1.99
N MET A 157 24.70 2.78 -2.94
CA MET A 157 24.94 2.44 -4.33
C MET A 157 26.30 1.73 -4.52
N GLN A 158 26.59 1.22 -5.72
CA GLN A 158 27.86 0.55 -6.00
C GLN A 158 29.07 1.46 -5.77
N ASN A 159 28.96 2.75 -6.06
CA ASN A 159 29.99 3.76 -5.76
C ASN A 159 30.09 4.16 -4.28
N ARG A 160 29.46 3.40 -3.38
CA ARG A 160 29.39 3.61 -1.91
C ARG A 160 28.67 4.89 -1.46
N LYS A 161 28.23 5.76 -2.37
CA LYS A 161 27.41 6.93 -2.01
C LYS A 161 25.99 6.50 -1.62
N ILE A 162 25.36 7.26 -0.75
CA ILE A 162 24.03 6.98 -0.24
C ILE A 162 23.00 7.57 -1.20
N CYS A 163 21.92 6.82 -1.43
CA CYS A 163 20.72 7.26 -2.14
C CYS A 163 19.54 7.27 -1.17
N TYR A 164 18.78 8.36 -1.16
CA TYR A 164 17.52 8.54 -0.44
C TYR A 164 16.38 8.60 -1.46
N PRO A 165 15.66 7.51 -1.73
CA PRO A 165 14.52 7.54 -2.63
C PRO A 165 13.37 8.34 -2.02
N LEU A 166 13.00 9.45 -2.65
CA LEU A 166 11.81 10.23 -2.30
C LEU A 166 10.69 9.90 -3.30
N THR A 167 9.53 9.55 -2.78
CA THR A 167 8.36 9.23 -3.59
C THR A 167 7.21 10.17 -3.26
N VAL A 168 6.48 10.59 -4.29
CA VAL A 168 5.27 11.40 -4.17
C VAL A 168 4.16 10.72 -4.95
N THR A 169 3.05 10.44 -4.29
CA THR A 169 1.90 9.75 -4.89
C THR A 169 0.61 10.50 -4.68
N ASP A 170 -0.25 10.55 -5.69
CA ASP A 170 -1.63 10.96 -5.48
C ASP A 170 -2.39 9.85 -4.73
N ASN A 171 -3.03 10.24 -3.64
CA ASN A 171 -3.64 9.30 -2.73
C ASN A 171 -4.94 8.68 -3.29
N PHE A 172 -5.64 9.35 -4.19
CA PHE A 172 -6.86 8.86 -4.83
C PHE A 172 -6.54 7.90 -5.98
N SER A 173 -5.89 8.38 -7.01
CA SER A 173 -5.58 7.63 -8.25
C SER A 173 -4.44 6.62 -8.09
N ARG A 174 -3.67 6.66 -7.02
CA ARG A 174 -2.42 5.91 -6.83
C ARG A 174 -1.30 6.31 -7.80
N TYR A 175 -1.49 7.37 -8.55
CA TYR A 175 -0.51 7.85 -9.51
C TYR A 175 0.80 8.23 -8.81
N LEU A 176 1.90 7.68 -9.25
CA LEU A 176 3.25 7.99 -8.75
C LEU A 176 3.75 9.24 -9.47
N LEU A 177 3.52 10.40 -8.87
CA LEU A 177 3.93 11.71 -9.40
C LEU A 177 5.44 11.82 -9.50
N GLY A 178 6.16 11.38 -8.48
CA GLY A 178 7.62 11.42 -8.43
C GLY A 178 8.22 10.21 -7.74
N CYS A 179 9.36 9.76 -8.29
CA CYS A 179 10.25 8.80 -7.66
C CYS A 179 11.69 9.27 -7.93
N LYS A 180 12.31 9.94 -6.95
CA LYS A 180 13.58 10.62 -7.15
C LYS A 180 14.70 10.04 -6.31
N ALA A 181 15.85 9.79 -6.94
CA ALA A 181 17.08 9.41 -6.26
C ALA A 181 17.77 10.67 -5.73
N LEU A 182 17.67 10.93 -4.42
CA LEU A 182 18.26 12.11 -3.79
C LEU A 182 19.54 11.75 -3.02
N PRO A 183 20.52 12.67 -2.96
CA PRO A 183 21.76 12.46 -2.18
C PRO A 183 21.53 12.64 -0.68
N SER A 184 20.44 13.28 -0.25
CA SER A 184 20.15 13.53 1.16
C SER A 184 18.65 13.75 1.37
N ALA A 185 18.16 13.47 2.60
CA ALA A 185 16.79 13.73 3.04
C ALA A 185 16.70 15.10 3.75
N LEU A 186 17.16 16.16 3.09
CA LEU A 186 17.17 17.54 3.61
C LEU A 186 16.09 18.40 2.95
N PHE A 187 15.84 19.57 3.54
CA PHE A 187 14.83 20.52 3.07
C PHE A 187 15.01 20.89 1.58
N ARG A 188 16.20 21.39 1.19
CA ARG A 188 16.41 21.92 -0.18
C ARG A 188 16.19 20.90 -1.29
N PRO A 189 16.76 19.66 -1.23
CA PRO A 189 16.47 18.64 -2.25
C PRO A 189 15.00 18.24 -2.31
N THR A 190 14.33 18.16 -1.15
CA THR A 190 12.90 17.85 -1.06
C THR A 190 12.06 18.95 -1.68
N GLN A 191 12.30 20.20 -1.31
CA GLN A 191 11.60 21.37 -1.83
C GLN A 191 11.77 21.49 -3.35
N LYS A 192 13.00 21.29 -3.85
CA LYS A 192 13.28 21.33 -5.30
C LYS A 192 12.43 20.32 -6.05
N LEU A 193 12.39 19.07 -5.60
CA LEU A 193 11.54 18.04 -6.22
C LEU A 193 10.07 18.42 -6.16
N LEU A 194 9.56 18.82 -5.00
CA LEU A 194 8.14 19.20 -4.86
C LEU A 194 7.80 20.39 -5.77
N ARG A 195 8.69 21.37 -5.90
CA ARG A 195 8.49 22.50 -6.81
C ARG A 195 8.44 22.03 -8.28
N GLU A 196 9.34 21.12 -8.70
CA GLU A 196 9.28 20.51 -10.03
C GLU A 196 7.94 19.82 -10.28
N LEU A 197 7.45 19.04 -9.32
CA LEU A 197 6.18 18.34 -9.43
C LEU A 197 4.97 19.29 -9.39
N PHE A 198 5.03 20.36 -8.61
CA PHE A 198 3.96 21.36 -8.58
C PHE A 198 3.85 22.14 -9.89
N LEU A 199 4.97 22.41 -10.55
CA LEU A 199 4.99 23.03 -11.89
C LEU A 199 4.43 22.09 -12.96
N GLU A 200 4.72 20.79 -12.86
CA GLU A 200 4.28 19.78 -13.84
C GLU A 200 2.81 19.39 -13.64
N PHE A 201 2.37 19.17 -12.41
CA PHE A 201 1.06 18.56 -12.10
C PHE A 201 0.06 19.52 -11.42
N GLY A 202 0.47 20.74 -11.09
CA GLY A 202 -0.26 21.64 -10.19
C GLY A 202 -0.12 21.25 -8.72
N VAL A 203 -0.77 22.00 -7.81
CA VAL A 203 -0.62 21.80 -6.36
C VAL A 203 -1.78 20.99 -5.76
N PRO A 204 -1.51 20.12 -4.76
CA PRO A 204 -2.55 19.43 -4.02
C PRO A 204 -3.24 20.35 -3.00
N GLU A 205 -4.39 19.92 -2.47
CA GLU A 205 -5.01 20.59 -1.30
C GLU A 205 -4.22 20.26 -0.03
N VAL A 206 -3.81 19.00 0.14
CA VAL A 206 -3.11 18.46 1.32
C VAL A 206 -1.86 17.70 0.90
N LEU A 207 -0.75 17.95 1.59
CA LEU A 207 0.46 17.12 1.48
C LEU A 207 0.64 16.32 2.77
N ARG A 208 0.43 15.01 2.68
CA ARG A 208 0.56 14.06 3.79
C ARG A 208 1.96 13.46 3.84
N SER A 209 2.58 13.49 5.02
CA SER A 209 3.90 12.92 5.27
C SER A 209 3.96 12.12 6.56
N ASP A 210 5.08 11.44 6.79
CA ASP A 210 5.47 10.93 8.09
C ASP A 210 5.94 12.07 9.02
N ASN A 211 6.43 11.70 10.23
CA ASN A 211 6.99 12.64 11.20
C ASN A 211 8.52 12.77 11.11
N GLY A 212 9.14 12.29 10.04
CA GLY A 212 10.57 12.36 9.81
C GLY A 212 11.03 13.72 9.24
N THR A 213 12.33 13.97 9.32
CA THR A 213 12.95 15.11 8.62
C THR A 213 12.89 14.90 7.10
N PRO A 214 12.57 15.94 6.30
CA PRO A 214 12.38 17.35 6.63
C PRO A 214 10.91 17.75 6.88
N PHE A 215 9.99 16.79 7.01
CA PHE A 215 8.55 17.04 7.07
C PHE A 215 8.10 17.59 8.43
N ALA A 216 8.78 17.24 9.51
CA ALA A 216 8.43 17.67 10.85
C ALA A 216 9.66 18.15 11.65
N SER A 217 9.41 18.91 12.70
CA SER A 217 10.42 19.31 13.68
C SER A 217 9.84 19.27 15.10
N SER A 218 10.70 19.45 16.10
CA SER A 218 10.31 19.59 17.52
C SER A 218 9.91 21.01 17.90
N SER A 219 9.88 21.96 16.96
CA SER A 219 9.49 23.35 17.22
C SER A 219 7.98 23.45 17.58
N ILE A 220 7.58 24.64 18.07
CA ILE A 220 6.18 24.96 18.36
C ILE A 220 5.37 24.76 17.07
N GLY A 221 4.20 24.15 17.18
CA GLY A 221 3.39 23.74 16.03
C GLY A 221 4.00 22.62 15.19
N GLY A 222 5.19 22.06 15.58
CA GLY A 222 5.94 21.08 14.81
C GLY A 222 6.41 21.61 13.45
N LEU A 223 6.47 22.93 13.31
CA LEU A 223 6.81 23.61 12.06
C LEU A 223 8.22 23.21 11.61
N SER A 224 8.38 22.84 10.35
CA SER A 224 9.64 22.73 9.62
C SER A 224 9.70 23.81 8.52
N GLN A 225 10.89 24.03 7.96
CA GLN A 225 11.03 24.92 6.81
C GLN A 225 10.12 24.51 5.65
N LEU A 226 9.99 23.21 5.44
CA LEU A 226 9.13 22.66 4.39
C LEU A 226 7.65 22.95 4.68
N MET A 227 7.20 22.79 5.93
CA MET A 227 5.81 23.10 6.30
C MET A 227 5.49 24.57 6.10
N VAL A 228 6.38 25.48 6.53
CA VAL A 228 6.20 26.92 6.31
C VAL A 228 6.04 27.23 4.82
N TRP A 229 6.92 26.67 3.98
CA TRP A 229 6.85 26.86 2.53
C TRP A 229 5.55 26.30 1.94
N LEU A 230 5.07 25.13 2.36
CA LEU A 230 3.80 24.55 1.90
C LEU A 230 2.60 25.43 2.28
N ILE A 231 2.56 25.92 3.53
CA ILE A 231 1.48 26.78 4.02
C ILE A 231 1.42 28.08 3.21
N GLU A 232 2.56 28.70 2.91
CA GLU A 232 2.66 29.89 2.08
C GLU A 232 2.09 29.70 0.66
N HIS A 233 2.14 28.46 0.15
CA HIS A 233 1.56 28.11 -1.16
C HIS A 233 0.15 27.53 -1.07
N GLY A 234 -0.51 27.69 0.09
CA GLY A 234 -1.89 27.25 0.28
C GLY A 234 -2.08 25.73 0.32
N ILE A 235 -1.05 24.97 0.70
CA ILE A 235 -1.07 23.51 0.83
C ILE A 235 -1.10 23.17 2.32
N VAL A 236 -2.10 22.37 2.73
CA VAL A 236 -2.22 21.92 4.13
C VAL A 236 -1.21 20.80 4.42
N PRO A 237 -0.23 21.00 5.31
CA PRO A 237 0.65 19.93 5.72
C PRO A 237 -0.08 19.02 6.72
N GLU A 238 -0.27 17.75 6.36
CA GLU A 238 -0.90 16.75 7.21
C GLU A 238 0.11 15.67 7.59
N ARG A 239 0.21 15.34 8.88
CA ARG A 239 1.12 14.32 9.38
C ARG A 239 0.36 13.12 9.93
N ILE A 240 0.86 11.93 9.64
CA ILE A 240 0.36 10.72 10.29
C ILE A 240 0.68 10.75 11.79
N GLN A 241 -0.12 10.07 12.60
CA GLN A 241 0.13 9.96 14.03
C GLN A 241 1.43 9.17 14.27
N LYS A 242 2.18 9.60 15.28
CA LYS A 242 3.41 8.91 15.69
C LYS A 242 3.09 7.47 16.12
N GLY A 243 3.85 6.51 15.57
CA GLY A 243 3.61 5.09 15.85
C GLY A 243 2.43 4.45 15.09
N ARG A 244 1.85 5.15 14.09
CA ARG A 244 0.72 4.66 13.28
C ARG A 244 1.08 4.50 11.79
N PRO A 245 1.94 3.55 11.45
CA PRO A 245 2.33 3.28 10.06
C PRO A 245 1.13 2.88 9.19
N ASP A 246 0.09 2.29 9.78
CA ASP A 246 -1.15 1.94 9.09
C ASP A 246 -1.83 3.13 8.40
N GLN A 247 -1.68 4.34 8.94
CA GLN A 247 -2.15 5.58 8.30
C GLN A 247 -1.39 5.92 7.01
N ASN A 248 -0.18 5.36 6.81
CA ASN A 248 0.64 5.49 5.60
C ASN A 248 0.67 4.21 4.75
N GLY A 249 -0.25 3.30 4.96
CA GLY A 249 -0.26 1.97 4.33
C GLY A 249 -0.29 1.96 2.79
N ARG A 250 -0.71 3.07 2.14
CA ARG A 250 -0.68 3.21 0.68
C ARG A 250 0.73 3.43 0.15
N PRO A 251 1.48 4.45 0.62
CA PRO A 251 2.92 4.59 0.33
C PRO A 251 3.74 3.36 0.70
N GLU A 252 3.51 2.75 1.87
CA GLU A 252 4.23 1.53 2.27
C GLU A 252 4.05 0.38 1.28
N ARG A 253 2.83 0.18 0.77
CA ARG A 253 2.56 -0.84 -0.25
C ARG A 253 3.27 -0.54 -1.57
N MET A 254 3.31 0.72 -1.98
CA MET A 254 4.07 1.16 -3.15
C MET A 254 5.56 0.96 -2.91
N HIS A 255 6.10 1.36 -1.76
CA HIS A 255 7.50 1.14 -1.38
C HIS A 255 7.90 -0.34 -1.34
N LYS A 256 6.98 -1.24 -0.94
CA LYS A 256 7.22 -2.68 -1.05
C LYS A 256 7.39 -3.11 -2.50
N THR A 257 6.61 -2.55 -3.41
CA THR A 257 6.74 -2.80 -4.84
C THR A 257 8.05 -2.22 -5.39
N LEU A 258 8.36 -0.96 -5.06
CA LEU A 258 9.61 -0.29 -5.43
C LEU A 258 10.83 -1.11 -4.99
N LYS A 259 10.84 -1.59 -3.74
CA LYS A 259 11.93 -2.43 -3.23
C LYS A 259 12.12 -3.70 -4.05
N LEU A 260 11.03 -4.34 -4.45
CA LEU A 260 11.08 -5.59 -5.21
C LEU A 260 11.48 -5.39 -6.68
N GLU A 261 11.11 -4.28 -7.30
CA GLU A 261 11.23 -4.08 -8.74
C GLU A 261 12.38 -3.14 -9.14
N ALA A 262 12.72 -2.17 -8.30
CA ALA A 262 13.72 -1.15 -8.62
C ALA A 262 14.93 -1.10 -7.67
N LEU A 263 14.91 -1.88 -6.56
CA LEU A 263 16.00 -1.89 -5.57
C LEU A 263 16.57 -3.30 -5.35
N GLU A 264 16.19 -4.30 -6.14
CA GLU A 264 16.77 -5.64 -6.04
C GLU A 264 18.25 -5.61 -6.46
N THR A 265 18.58 -4.82 -7.48
CA THR A 265 19.95 -4.55 -7.91
C THR A 265 20.21 -3.06 -7.85
N VAL A 266 21.18 -2.65 -7.02
CA VAL A 266 21.54 -1.24 -6.87
C VAL A 266 22.41 -0.76 -8.02
N SER A 267 22.19 0.47 -8.48
CA SER A 267 22.89 1.05 -9.62
C SER A 267 24.28 1.60 -9.24
N LYS A 268 25.10 1.90 -10.26
CA LYS A 268 26.46 2.44 -10.08
C LYS A 268 26.46 3.78 -9.33
N ASN A 269 25.53 4.68 -9.63
CA ASN A 269 25.42 6.03 -9.06
C ASN A 269 24.00 6.58 -9.16
N LEU A 270 23.76 7.81 -8.65
CA LEU A 270 22.45 8.48 -8.65
C LEU A 270 21.84 8.62 -10.04
N PHE A 271 22.64 8.90 -11.06
CA PHE A 271 22.15 9.08 -12.43
C PHE A 271 21.52 7.78 -12.96
N PHE A 272 22.24 6.65 -12.87
CA PHE A 272 21.69 5.35 -13.29
C PHE A 272 20.56 4.88 -12.41
N GLN A 273 20.61 5.18 -11.09
CA GLN A 273 19.50 4.85 -10.18
C GLN A 273 18.24 5.64 -10.53
N GLN A 274 18.37 6.91 -10.94
CA GLN A 274 17.24 7.71 -11.41
C GLN A 274 16.57 7.09 -12.64
N ARG A 275 17.34 6.62 -13.61
CA ARG A 275 16.77 5.94 -14.79
C ARG A 275 15.95 4.69 -14.41
N VAL A 276 16.42 3.92 -13.43
CA VAL A 276 15.66 2.77 -12.89
C VAL A 276 14.36 3.24 -12.24
N PHE A 277 14.39 4.36 -11.51
CA PHE A 277 13.19 4.92 -10.89
C PHE A 277 12.23 5.52 -11.93
N ASP A 278 12.74 6.13 -13.00
CA ASP A 278 11.91 6.68 -14.08
C ASP A 278 11.18 5.53 -14.81
N TYR A 279 11.89 4.43 -15.12
CA TYR A 279 11.28 3.24 -15.68
C TYR A 279 10.24 2.63 -14.74
N PHE A 280 10.54 2.51 -13.44
CA PHE A 280 9.60 2.02 -12.44
C PHE A 280 8.35 2.91 -12.37
N ARG A 281 8.50 4.25 -12.39
CA ARG A 281 7.39 5.22 -12.39
C ARG A 281 6.50 5.03 -13.62
N PHE A 282 7.11 4.86 -14.78
CA PHE A 282 6.39 4.59 -16.03
C PHE A 282 5.58 3.29 -15.94
N ASP A 283 6.22 2.17 -15.63
CA ASP A 283 5.56 0.86 -15.47
C ASP A 283 4.45 0.88 -14.41
N TYR A 284 4.71 1.54 -13.27
CA TYR A 284 3.76 1.66 -12.19
C TYR A 284 2.48 2.38 -12.59
N ASN A 285 2.61 3.47 -13.36
CA ASN A 285 1.49 4.33 -13.74
C ASN A 285 0.74 3.82 -14.97
N GLN A 286 1.43 3.28 -15.97
CA GLN A 286 0.84 3.00 -17.28
C GLN A 286 0.53 1.52 -17.51
N ASP A 287 1.27 0.62 -16.87
CA ASP A 287 1.16 -0.81 -17.18
C ASP A 287 0.73 -1.68 -15.99
N ARG A 288 0.82 -1.15 -14.76
CA ARG A 288 0.51 -1.92 -13.57
C ARG A 288 -0.95 -1.78 -13.13
N PRO A 289 -1.80 -2.83 -13.25
CA PRO A 289 -3.19 -2.78 -12.77
C PRO A 289 -3.26 -2.72 -11.25
N HIS A 290 -4.17 -1.88 -10.74
CA HIS A 290 -4.39 -1.71 -9.30
C HIS A 290 -5.77 -2.23 -8.89
N GLN A 291 -5.81 -3.19 -7.97
CA GLN A 291 -7.06 -3.75 -7.43
C GLN A 291 -7.97 -2.67 -6.82
N ALA A 292 -7.39 -1.67 -6.16
CA ALA A 292 -8.15 -0.57 -5.56
C ALA A 292 -8.76 0.39 -6.60
N LEU A 293 -8.38 0.27 -7.87
CA LEU A 293 -8.90 1.03 -9.00
C LEU A 293 -9.72 0.14 -9.96
N ALA A 294 -10.29 -0.96 -9.46
CA ALA A 294 -10.98 -1.96 -10.28
C ALA A 294 -10.11 -2.52 -11.41
N ASP A 295 -8.84 -2.79 -11.10
CA ASP A 295 -7.80 -3.28 -12.01
C ASP A 295 -7.43 -2.31 -13.17
N ARG A 296 -7.85 -1.03 -13.09
CA ARG A 296 -7.32 0.04 -13.94
C ARG A 296 -5.91 0.42 -13.55
N VAL A 297 -5.19 1.08 -14.47
CA VAL A 297 -3.88 1.67 -14.17
C VAL A 297 -4.05 3.09 -13.61
N PRO A 298 -3.10 3.59 -12.80
CA PRO A 298 -3.17 4.94 -12.23
C PRO A 298 -3.37 6.05 -13.25
N GLN A 299 -2.72 5.96 -14.42
CA GLN A 299 -2.84 6.93 -15.51
C GLN A 299 -4.29 7.14 -15.99
N GLU A 300 -5.13 6.10 -15.98
CA GLU A 300 -6.53 6.19 -16.41
C GLU A 300 -7.43 6.94 -15.41
N VAL A 301 -6.95 7.15 -14.18
CA VAL A 301 -7.72 7.75 -13.09
C VAL A 301 -7.20 9.11 -12.70
N TYR A 302 -5.89 9.37 -12.92
CA TYR A 302 -5.25 10.61 -12.57
C TYR A 302 -5.63 11.72 -13.53
N GLN A 303 -5.78 12.93 -12.99
CA GLN A 303 -5.96 14.19 -13.72
C GLN A 303 -5.07 15.24 -13.08
N HIS A 304 -4.55 16.18 -13.88
CA HIS A 304 -3.77 17.30 -13.37
C HIS A 304 -4.60 18.19 -12.43
N SER A 305 -3.94 18.83 -11.48
CA SER A 305 -4.61 19.76 -10.57
C SER A 305 -5.00 21.03 -11.31
N ALA A 306 -6.22 21.52 -11.09
CA ALA A 306 -6.64 22.83 -11.55
C ALA A 306 -5.97 24.01 -10.80
N ARG A 307 -5.29 23.72 -9.67
CA ARG A 307 -4.54 24.70 -8.88
C ARG A 307 -3.12 24.81 -9.41
N GLU A 308 -2.85 25.85 -10.17
CA GLU A 308 -1.51 26.12 -10.68
C GLU A 308 -0.55 26.53 -9.57
N PHE A 309 0.70 26.09 -9.67
CA PHE A 309 1.77 26.55 -8.79
C PHE A 309 2.30 27.91 -9.23
N LYS A 310 2.44 28.82 -8.26
CA LYS A 310 3.08 30.14 -8.47
C LYS A 310 4.22 30.28 -7.46
N ASP A 311 5.41 30.62 -7.93
CA ASP A 311 6.56 30.87 -7.05
C ASP A 311 6.37 32.10 -6.13
N SER A 312 5.54 33.07 -6.58
CA SER A 312 5.21 34.23 -5.78
C SER A 312 4.23 33.86 -4.66
N VAL A 313 4.62 34.14 -3.45
CA VAL A 313 3.79 33.95 -2.25
C VAL A 313 2.87 35.20 -2.12
N ARG A 314 1.57 34.96 -2.01
CA ARG A 314 0.62 36.02 -1.67
C ARG A 314 0.68 36.29 -0.17
N ALA A 315 0.60 37.56 0.23
CA ALA A 315 0.43 37.93 1.62
C ALA A 315 -0.82 37.25 2.20
N PRO A 316 -0.76 36.76 3.46
CA PRO A 316 -1.94 36.16 4.08
C PRO A 316 -3.05 37.24 4.23
N PHE A 317 -4.28 36.81 3.97
CA PHE A 317 -5.45 37.57 4.34
C PHE A 317 -5.91 37.09 5.72
N TYR A 318 -6.05 38.04 6.65
CA TYR A 318 -6.58 37.82 7.97
C TYR A 318 -7.85 38.61 8.16
N ASP A 319 -8.84 38.05 8.86
CA ASP A 319 -10.11 38.70 9.12
C ASP A 319 -9.91 39.92 10.05
N PHE A 320 -10.82 40.89 10.00
CA PHE A 320 -10.72 42.12 10.78
C PHE A 320 -10.87 41.94 12.30
N ASP A 321 -11.40 40.80 12.73
CA ASP A 321 -11.49 40.40 14.14
C ASP A 321 -10.19 39.77 14.68
N GLN A 322 -9.19 39.56 13.83
CA GLN A 322 -7.89 39.00 14.17
C GLN A 322 -6.85 40.13 14.38
N GLU A 323 -6.11 40.00 15.48
CA GLU A 323 -4.98 40.92 15.73
C GLU A 323 -3.74 40.45 14.99
N VAL A 324 -3.31 41.18 13.96
CA VAL A 324 -2.08 40.83 13.21
C VAL A 324 -0.84 41.32 13.96
N ARG A 325 0.16 40.47 14.06
CA ARG A 325 1.46 40.80 14.64
C ARG A 325 2.60 40.29 13.74
N GLN A 326 3.66 41.10 13.68
CA GLN A 326 4.87 40.70 12.96
C GLN A 326 5.80 39.93 13.88
N VAL A 327 6.29 38.78 13.41
CA VAL A 327 7.34 38.02 14.13
C VAL A 327 8.70 38.65 13.89
N HIS A 328 9.39 39.06 14.94
CA HIS A 328 10.74 39.65 14.89
C HIS A 328 11.82 38.63 14.48
N LEU A 329 13.01 39.10 14.15
CA LEU A 329 14.13 38.25 13.69
C LEU A 329 14.50 37.13 14.64
N ARG A 330 14.30 37.31 15.94
CA ARG A 330 14.57 36.27 16.96
C ARG A 330 13.45 35.24 17.10
N GLY A 331 12.36 35.37 16.34
CA GLY A 331 11.21 34.46 16.39
C GLY A 331 10.17 34.84 17.44
N GLU A 332 10.22 36.07 17.93
CA GLU A 332 9.35 36.62 18.97
C GLU A 332 8.33 37.58 18.38
N PHE A 333 7.17 37.74 19.02
CA PHE A 333 6.18 38.77 18.71
C PHE A 333 5.70 39.46 19.99
N LYS A 334 5.29 40.72 19.86
CA LYS A 334 4.76 41.51 20.98
C LYS A 334 3.23 41.47 21.01
N PHE A 335 2.68 41.13 22.17
CA PHE A 335 1.23 41.09 22.38
C PHE A 335 0.88 41.58 23.80
N LYS A 336 -0.08 42.50 23.91
CA LYS A 336 -0.49 43.12 25.20
C LYS A 336 0.70 43.54 26.06
N GLY A 337 1.68 44.23 25.47
CA GLY A 337 2.87 44.72 26.15
C GLY A 337 3.99 43.70 26.45
N LYS A 338 3.74 42.42 26.24
CA LYS A 338 4.69 41.32 26.53
C LYS A 338 5.28 40.72 25.25
N LEU A 339 6.47 40.13 25.36
CA LEU A 339 7.14 39.40 24.29
C LEU A 339 6.95 37.89 24.46
N PHE A 340 6.60 37.21 23.36
CA PHE A 340 6.37 35.78 23.30
C PHE A 340 7.22 35.18 22.20
N PHE A 341 7.99 34.14 22.52
CA PHE A 341 8.74 33.39 21.52
C PHE A 341 7.82 32.37 20.83
N LEU A 342 7.72 32.43 19.52
CA LEU A 342 6.94 31.49 18.72
C LEU A 342 7.84 30.55 17.89
N SER A 343 8.56 31.08 16.92
CA SER A 343 9.47 30.29 16.10
C SER A 343 10.37 31.21 15.24
N ARG A 344 11.66 30.87 15.16
CA ARG A 344 12.58 31.54 14.20
C ARG A 344 12.24 31.28 12.75
N LEU A 345 11.52 30.18 12.45
CA LEU A 345 11.07 29.86 11.09
C LEU A 345 10.04 30.85 10.55
N LEU A 346 9.36 31.59 11.44
CA LEU A 346 8.38 32.61 11.10
C LEU A 346 8.96 34.04 11.17
N SER A 347 10.26 34.20 11.34
CA SER A 347 10.89 35.52 11.38
C SER A 347 10.58 36.36 10.16
N GLY A 348 10.16 37.60 10.37
CA GLY A 348 9.74 38.50 9.31
C GLY A 348 8.36 38.19 8.70
N LYS A 349 7.62 37.25 9.25
CA LYS A 349 6.30 36.84 8.74
C LYS A 349 5.16 37.36 9.63
N PRO A 350 4.03 37.74 9.06
CA PRO A 350 2.84 38.13 9.83
C PRO A 350 2.12 36.88 10.36
N ILE A 351 1.64 36.98 11.58
CA ILE A 351 0.76 36.00 12.24
C ILE A 351 -0.52 36.70 12.70
N ALA A 352 -1.60 35.95 12.84
CA ALA A 352 -2.83 36.44 13.39
C ALA A 352 -3.13 35.82 14.75
N LEU A 353 -3.68 36.62 15.67
CA LEU A 353 -4.19 36.17 16.96
C LEU A 353 -5.70 36.34 16.97
N ARG A 354 -6.42 35.23 17.18
CA ARG A 354 -7.88 35.22 17.33
C ARG A 354 -8.24 34.89 18.76
N GLN A 355 -9.05 35.71 19.39
CA GLN A 355 -9.54 35.45 20.73
C GLN A 355 -10.53 34.28 20.73
N ILE A 356 -10.26 33.25 21.53
CA ILE A 356 -11.18 32.12 21.74
C ILE A 356 -12.07 32.41 22.95
N ASN A 357 -11.47 32.92 24.02
CA ASN A 357 -12.13 33.38 25.25
C ASN A 357 -11.20 34.39 25.96
N ASP A 358 -11.52 34.81 27.16
CA ASP A 358 -10.76 35.83 27.90
C ASP A 358 -9.32 35.42 28.18
N GLN A 359 -9.06 34.13 28.31
CA GLN A 359 -7.76 33.56 28.62
C GLN A 359 -6.97 33.12 27.37
N TYR A 360 -7.61 32.48 26.39
CA TYR A 360 -6.93 31.81 25.30
C TYR A 360 -7.06 32.54 23.98
N TRP A 361 -5.93 32.63 23.25
CA TRP A 361 -5.82 33.21 21.92
C TRP A 361 -5.22 32.18 20.98
N GLN A 362 -5.86 31.94 19.85
CA GLN A 362 -5.35 31.09 18.79
C GLN A 362 -4.34 31.88 17.96
N ILE A 363 -3.18 31.27 17.68
CA ILE A 363 -2.14 31.88 16.83
C ILE A 363 -2.17 31.16 15.49
N ASP A 364 -2.49 31.91 14.44
CA ASP A 364 -2.57 31.40 13.08
C ASP A 364 -1.44 31.97 12.20
N PHE A 365 -0.90 31.10 11.34
CA PHE A 365 -0.03 31.49 10.24
C PHE A 365 -0.72 31.09 8.94
N TYR A 366 -1.16 32.07 8.16
CA TYR A 366 -2.13 31.88 7.08
C TYR A 366 -3.40 31.19 7.61
N PHE A 367 -3.72 30.04 7.05
CA PHE A 367 -4.86 29.20 7.46
C PHE A 367 -4.48 28.12 8.51
N TYR A 368 -3.20 28.07 8.91
CA TYR A 368 -2.68 26.99 9.78
C TYR A 368 -2.54 27.46 11.22
N THR A 369 -3.23 26.79 12.15
CA THR A 369 -3.09 27.08 13.58
C THR A 369 -1.76 26.54 14.11
N VAL A 370 -0.90 27.43 14.54
CA VAL A 370 0.46 27.13 15.02
C VAL A 370 0.45 26.74 16.50
N ALA A 371 -0.27 27.52 17.33
CA ALA A 371 -0.27 27.36 18.78
C ALA A 371 -1.49 28.06 19.42
N LEU A 372 -1.65 27.85 20.72
CA LEU A 372 -2.52 28.67 21.58
C LEU A 372 -1.66 29.53 22.51
N LEU A 373 -2.06 30.77 22.74
CA LEU A 373 -1.47 31.65 23.73
C LEU A 373 -2.42 31.71 24.94
N ASP A 374 -1.94 31.30 26.10
CA ASP A 374 -2.58 31.57 27.39
C ASP A 374 -2.14 32.99 27.87
N SER A 375 -3.04 33.94 27.75
CA SER A 375 -2.74 35.34 28.09
C SER A 375 -2.67 35.61 29.60
N TYR A 376 -3.23 34.74 30.44
CA TYR A 376 -3.18 34.87 31.90
C TYR A 376 -1.84 34.35 32.42
N ASN A 377 -1.46 33.16 32.01
CA ASN A 377 -0.19 32.55 32.44
C ASN A 377 1.02 32.99 31.60
N ASN A 378 0.81 33.70 30.48
CA ASN A 378 1.83 34.16 29.53
C ASN A 378 2.64 33.01 28.93
N ILE A 379 1.96 31.94 28.52
CA ILE A 379 2.57 30.72 27.98
C ILE A 379 2.01 30.43 26.58
N ILE A 380 2.88 30.02 25.68
CA ILE A 380 2.48 29.45 24.40
C ILE A 380 2.31 27.93 24.55
N ILE A 381 1.11 27.46 24.30
CA ILE A 381 0.74 26.05 24.38
C ILE A 381 0.85 25.42 22.99
N ASN A 382 1.71 24.41 22.89
CA ASN A 382 1.85 23.64 21.65
C ASN A 382 0.68 22.64 21.52
N GLN A 383 -0.23 22.84 20.58
CA GLN A 383 -1.39 21.95 20.36
C GLN A 383 -1.02 20.51 20.01
N GLN A 384 0.22 20.21 19.67
CA GLN A 384 0.65 18.85 19.34
C GLN A 384 0.98 18.00 20.58
N LYS A 385 0.94 18.59 21.76
CA LYS A 385 1.19 17.89 23.03
C LYS A 385 -0.07 17.63 23.86
N VAL A 386 -1.24 18.01 23.35
CA VAL A 386 -2.56 17.74 23.97
C VAL A 386 -3.26 16.61 23.22
#